data_83685e9c482f47f61e3582446060b679
#
_entry.id   83685e9c482f47f61e3582446060b679
#
_cell.length_a   1.000
_cell.length_b   1.000
_cell.length_c   1.000
_cell.angle_alpha   90.00
_cell.angle_beta   90.00
_cell.angle_gamma   90.00
#
_symmetry.space_group_name_H-M   'P 1'
#
loop_
_entity.id
_entity.type
_entity.pdbx_description
1 polymer ?
#
loop_
_entity_poly.entity_id
_entity_poly.type
_entity_poly.pdbx_seq_one_letter_code
_entity_poly.pdbx_strand_id
1 'polypeptide(L)'
;MIYVFIALAAVIIVMTAASFKKVPPETVFVVERAGSFYASYGEGVHFVVPLLDKVTAKISLAPQCLPLEKAAAVSADQVSLRLSALIRFSVTDAQKYSCSTENTPAALSSLTLTAFRNVISAVSAGDAVKSQDTIEKTVFRAVSAAAEQWGLNVSEIKLTELSLI
;
A
#
# COMPACT_ATOMS: atom_id res chain seq x y z
N MET A 1 -37.68 5.68 -39.02
CA MET A 1 -37.10 4.34 -38.73
C MET A 1 -35.60 4.36 -38.95
N ILE A 2 -35.08 4.70 -40.12
CA ILE A 2 -33.63 4.63 -40.43
C ILE A 2 -32.77 5.49 -39.51
N TYR A 3 -33.21 6.68 -39.10
CA TYR A 3 -32.50 7.54 -38.16
C TYR A 3 -32.40 6.98 -36.76
N VAL A 4 -33.35 6.15 -36.31
CA VAL A 4 -33.30 5.45 -35.01
C VAL A 4 -32.23 4.37 -35.01
N PHE A 5 -32.10 3.63 -36.14
CA PHE A 5 -31.03 2.64 -36.25
C PHE A 5 -29.65 3.26 -36.33
N ILE A 6 -29.52 4.40 -37.02
CA ILE A 6 -28.25 5.16 -37.08
C ILE A 6 -27.87 5.67 -35.72
N ALA A 7 -28.81 6.25 -34.97
CA ALA A 7 -28.57 6.73 -33.62
C ALA A 7 -28.17 5.58 -32.66
N LEU A 8 -28.85 4.43 -32.74
CA LEU A 8 -28.53 3.26 -31.94
C LEU A 8 -27.13 2.74 -32.26
N ALA A 9 -26.79 2.63 -33.54
CA ALA A 9 -25.46 2.20 -33.97
C ALA A 9 -24.36 3.16 -33.48
N ALA A 10 -24.61 4.47 -33.55
CA ALA A 10 -23.67 5.47 -33.06
C ALA A 10 -23.42 5.33 -31.54
N VAL A 11 -24.48 5.10 -30.76
CA VAL A 11 -24.35 4.87 -29.30
C VAL A 11 -23.53 3.63 -29.01
N ILE A 12 -23.76 2.52 -29.72
CA ILE A 12 -22.99 1.28 -29.54
C ILE A 12 -21.51 1.51 -29.87
N ILE A 13 -21.20 2.22 -30.97
CA ILE A 13 -19.81 2.53 -31.34
C ILE A 13 -19.13 3.41 -30.28
N VAL A 14 -19.80 4.42 -29.77
CA VAL A 14 -19.26 5.28 -28.71
C VAL A 14 -19.03 4.48 -27.41
N MET A 15 -19.97 3.63 -27.02
CA MET A 15 -19.83 2.76 -25.85
C MET A 15 -18.67 1.77 -26.00
N THR A 16 -18.51 1.13 -27.15
CA THR A 16 -17.40 0.21 -27.38
C THR A 16 -16.06 0.92 -27.38
N ALA A 17 -15.96 2.11 -27.99
CA ALA A 17 -14.73 2.91 -27.96
C ALA A 17 -14.35 3.35 -26.55
N ALA A 18 -15.33 3.71 -25.70
CA ALA A 18 -15.11 4.11 -24.32
C ALA A 18 -14.73 2.93 -23.39
N SER A 19 -15.02 1.70 -23.82
CA SER A 19 -14.78 0.48 -23.05
C SER A 19 -13.29 0.06 -23.02
N PHE A 20 -12.48 0.55 -23.97
CA PHE A 20 -11.06 0.24 -23.98
C PHE A 20 -10.29 1.12 -23.01
N LYS A 21 -9.73 0.53 -21.96
CA LYS A 21 -8.85 1.20 -21.01
C LYS A 21 -7.44 0.67 -21.14
N LYS A 22 -6.48 1.58 -21.36
CA LYS A 22 -5.06 1.27 -21.34
C LYS A 22 -4.54 1.44 -19.93
N VAL A 23 -4.02 0.34 -19.37
CA VAL A 23 -3.34 0.33 -18.07
C VAL A 23 -1.85 0.56 -18.32
N PRO A 24 -1.24 1.57 -17.67
CA PRO A 24 0.20 1.82 -17.79
C PRO A 24 1.02 0.67 -17.17
N PRO A 25 2.31 0.52 -17.55
CA PRO A 25 3.19 -0.44 -16.91
C PRO A 25 3.30 -0.17 -15.40
N GLU A 26 3.58 -1.21 -14.64
CA GLU A 26 3.70 -1.17 -13.17
C GLU A 26 2.46 -0.64 -12.43
N THR A 27 1.29 -0.71 -13.07
CA THR A 27 0.02 -0.28 -12.46
C THR A 27 -1.02 -1.38 -12.62
N VAL A 28 -1.84 -1.54 -11.59
CA VAL A 28 -3.01 -2.43 -11.62
C VAL A 28 -4.26 -1.61 -11.34
N PHE A 29 -5.27 -1.79 -12.18
CA PHE A 29 -6.60 -1.23 -11.95
C PHE A 29 -7.46 -2.27 -11.25
N VAL A 30 -7.97 -1.90 -10.09
CA VAL A 30 -8.97 -2.68 -9.38
C VAL A 30 -10.35 -2.26 -9.89
N VAL A 31 -11.09 -3.23 -10.36
CA VAL A 31 -12.42 -3.03 -10.93
C VAL A 31 -13.46 -3.70 -10.06
N GLU A 32 -14.45 -2.92 -9.68
CA GLU A 32 -15.65 -3.38 -8.99
C GLU A 32 -16.83 -3.45 -9.95
N ARG A 33 -17.67 -4.46 -9.74
CA ARG A 33 -18.94 -4.64 -10.42
C ARG A 33 -20.05 -4.75 -9.38
N ALA A 34 -21.04 -3.88 -9.47
CA ALA A 34 -22.16 -3.84 -8.52
C ALA A 34 -21.74 -3.74 -7.03
N GLY A 35 -20.63 -3.03 -6.75
CA GLY A 35 -20.12 -2.82 -5.38
C GLY A 35 -19.29 -3.97 -4.81
N SER A 36 -18.96 -4.98 -5.63
CA SER A 36 -18.08 -6.08 -5.22
C SER A 36 -16.84 -6.13 -6.10
N PHE A 37 -15.72 -6.57 -5.54
CA PHE A 37 -14.50 -6.83 -6.30
C PHE A 37 -14.82 -7.79 -7.45
N TYR A 38 -14.48 -7.40 -8.67
CA TYR A 38 -14.68 -8.21 -9.87
C TYR A 38 -13.37 -8.75 -10.43
N ALA A 39 -12.43 -7.86 -10.71
CA ALA A 39 -11.13 -8.24 -11.28
C ALA A 39 -10.06 -7.17 -11.02
N SER A 40 -8.80 -7.60 -11.10
CA SER A 40 -7.64 -6.72 -11.18
C SER A 40 -7.05 -6.80 -12.58
N TYR A 41 -6.91 -5.66 -13.25
CA TYR A 41 -6.33 -5.56 -14.59
C TYR A 41 -4.90 -5.02 -14.50
N GLY A 42 -3.94 -5.86 -14.88
CA GLY A 42 -2.53 -5.50 -15.03
C GLY A 42 -2.27 -4.63 -16.26
N GLU A 43 -1.01 -4.44 -16.59
CA GLU A 43 -0.59 -3.67 -17.77
C GLU A 43 -1.22 -4.18 -19.06
N GLY A 44 -1.54 -3.28 -19.98
CA GLY A 44 -2.11 -3.61 -21.28
C GLY A 44 -3.43 -2.92 -21.56
N VAL A 45 -4.13 -3.43 -22.58
CA VAL A 45 -5.45 -2.94 -22.99
C VAL A 45 -6.52 -3.90 -22.50
N HIS A 46 -7.42 -3.40 -21.67
CA HIS A 46 -8.50 -4.18 -21.09
C HIS A 46 -9.86 -3.61 -21.49
N PHE A 47 -10.82 -4.51 -21.61
CA PHE A 47 -12.20 -4.15 -21.89
C PHE A 47 -12.97 -4.00 -20.59
N VAL A 48 -13.45 -2.80 -20.32
CA VAL A 48 -14.21 -2.42 -19.12
C VAL A 48 -15.58 -1.93 -19.57
N VAL A 49 -16.65 -2.53 -19.07
CA VAL A 49 -18.02 -2.15 -19.43
C VAL A 49 -18.44 -0.91 -18.63
N PRO A 50 -18.59 0.28 -19.27
CA PRO A 50 -18.73 1.56 -18.55
C PRO A 50 -19.94 1.66 -17.61
N LEU A 51 -20.98 0.87 -17.85
CA LEU A 51 -22.21 0.88 -17.04
C LEU A 51 -22.15 -0.09 -15.84
N LEU A 52 -21.36 -1.16 -15.93
CA LEU A 52 -21.33 -2.22 -14.92
C LEU A 52 -20.05 -2.20 -14.10
N ASP A 53 -18.95 -1.81 -14.74
CA ASP A 53 -17.61 -1.88 -14.17
C ASP A 53 -17.13 -0.49 -13.75
N LYS A 54 -16.72 -0.37 -12.50
CA LYS A 54 -16.14 0.85 -11.96
C LYS A 54 -14.68 0.61 -11.59
N VAL A 55 -13.77 1.40 -12.14
CA VAL A 55 -12.37 1.41 -11.67
C VAL A 55 -12.36 2.13 -10.33
N THR A 56 -12.20 1.38 -9.24
CA THR A 56 -12.26 1.89 -7.87
C THR A 56 -10.89 2.35 -7.41
N ALA A 57 -9.84 1.61 -7.77
CA ALA A 57 -8.48 1.98 -7.38
C ALA A 57 -7.49 1.77 -8.53
N LYS A 58 -6.48 2.64 -8.56
CA LYS A 58 -5.30 2.51 -9.41
C LYS A 58 -4.11 2.31 -8.48
N ILE A 59 -3.55 1.13 -8.47
CA ILE A 59 -2.50 0.72 -7.54
C ILE A 59 -1.19 0.64 -8.30
N SER A 60 -0.16 1.36 -7.84
CA SER A 60 1.19 1.23 -8.37
C SER A 60 1.87 0.01 -7.75
N LEU A 61 2.43 -0.85 -8.59
CA LEU A 61 3.28 -1.98 -8.17
C LEU A 61 4.74 -1.56 -7.95
N ALA A 62 5.11 -0.37 -8.42
CA ALA A 62 6.45 0.17 -8.25
C ALA A 62 6.81 0.28 -6.76
N PRO A 63 8.09 0.09 -6.41
CA PRO A 63 8.55 0.31 -5.03
C PRO A 63 8.23 1.72 -4.55
N GLN A 64 7.60 1.81 -3.38
CA GLN A 64 7.21 3.06 -2.75
C GLN A 64 7.96 3.22 -1.43
N CYS A 65 8.20 4.48 -1.04
CA CYS A 65 8.81 4.84 0.23
C CYS A 65 7.78 5.55 1.10
N LEU A 66 7.62 5.07 2.32
CA LEU A 66 6.74 5.65 3.32
C LEU A 66 7.58 6.18 4.48
N PRO A 67 7.72 7.50 4.63
CA PRO A 67 8.43 8.07 5.77
C PRO A 67 7.58 7.97 7.03
N LEU A 68 8.21 7.55 8.12
CA LEU A 68 7.69 7.61 9.48
C LEU A 68 8.46 8.71 10.22
N GLU A 69 7.83 9.86 10.42
CA GLU A 69 8.51 11.03 10.96
C GLU A 69 8.14 11.26 12.42
N LYS A 70 9.16 11.61 13.23
CA LYS A 70 9.04 12.14 14.60
C LYS A 70 8.15 11.34 15.54
N ALA A 71 8.17 10.03 15.42
CA ALA A 71 7.43 9.18 16.33
C ALA A 71 8.15 9.10 17.69
N ALA A 72 7.36 9.05 18.76
CA ALA A 72 7.89 8.87 20.11
C ALA A 72 7.83 7.41 20.54
N ALA A 73 8.90 6.92 21.15
CA ALA A 73 8.97 5.63 21.82
C ALA A 73 9.62 5.80 23.19
N VAL A 74 9.29 4.91 24.12
CA VAL A 74 9.84 4.91 25.47
C VAL A 74 10.65 3.66 25.68
N SER A 75 11.91 3.81 26.12
CA SER A 75 12.81 2.68 26.41
C SER A 75 12.48 2.02 27.73
N ALA A 76 13.13 0.87 28.01
CA ALA A 76 13.02 0.15 29.30
C ALA A 76 13.40 1.05 30.49
N ASP A 77 14.32 1.98 30.29
CA ASP A 77 14.79 2.95 31.31
C ASP A 77 13.85 4.16 31.47
N GLN A 78 12.66 4.12 30.88
CA GLN A 78 11.66 5.21 30.86
C GLN A 78 12.18 6.50 30.20
N VAL A 79 13.17 6.41 29.34
CA VAL A 79 13.69 7.53 28.56
C VAL A 79 12.89 7.66 27.28
N SER A 80 12.43 8.87 27.00
CA SER A 80 11.71 9.15 25.74
C SER A 80 12.70 9.30 24.59
N LEU A 81 12.47 8.52 23.53
CA LEU A 81 13.24 8.54 22.30
C LEU A 81 12.37 9.06 21.16
N ARG A 82 12.95 9.88 20.31
CA ARG A 82 12.38 10.27 19.02
C ARG A 82 12.95 9.36 17.95
N LEU A 83 12.08 8.78 17.14
CA LEU A 83 12.48 7.95 16.04
C LEU A 83 11.88 8.46 14.72
N SER A 84 12.67 8.39 13.67
CA SER A 84 12.23 8.53 12.28
C SER A 84 12.73 7.33 11.50
N ALA A 85 11.88 6.78 10.65
CA ALA A 85 12.22 5.61 9.84
C ALA A 85 11.68 5.75 8.42
N LEU A 86 12.30 5.06 7.48
CA LEU A 86 11.84 4.93 6.11
C LEU A 86 11.46 3.48 5.85
N ILE A 87 10.23 3.27 5.39
CA ILE A 87 9.71 1.97 5.02
C ILE A 87 9.67 1.90 3.50
N ARG A 88 10.39 0.94 2.91
CA ARG A 88 10.31 0.67 1.47
C ARG A 88 9.47 -0.57 1.24
N PHE A 89 8.42 -0.45 0.46
CA PHE A 89 7.50 -1.53 0.17
C PHE A 89 7.03 -1.49 -1.28
N SER A 90 6.54 -2.62 -1.77
CA SER A 90 5.85 -2.76 -3.05
C SER A 90 4.56 -3.55 -2.88
N VAL A 91 3.61 -3.32 -3.77
CA VAL A 91 2.36 -4.10 -3.77
C VAL A 91 2.56 -5.35 -4.63
N THR A 92 2.35 -6.51 -4.02
CA THR A 92 2.45 -7.81 -4.70
C THR A 92 1.08 -8.33 -5.12
N ASP A 93 0.05 -8.08 -4.30
CA ASP A 93 -1.31 -8.52 -4.54
C ASP A 93 -2.28 -7.35 -4.42
N ALA A 94 -2.70 -6.82 -5.57
CA ALA A 94 -3.60 -5.67 -5.65
C ALA A 94 -5.00 -5.97 -5.08
N GLN A 95 -5.45 -7.22 -5.12
CA GLN A 95 -6.73 -7.62 -4.55
C GLN A 95 -6.69 -7.54 -3.03
N LYS A 96 -5.70 -8.16 -2.41
CA LYS A 96 -5.52 -8.09 -0.95
C LYS A 96 -5.30 -6.66 -0.49
N TYR A 97 -4.49 -5.88 -1.22
CA TYR A 97 -4.24 -4.47 -0.92
C TYR A 97 -5.52 -3.63 -0.92
N SER A 98 -6.39 -3.82 -1.90
CA SER A 98 -7.65 -3.07 -2.01
C SER A 98 -8.71 -3.51 -1.00
N CYS A 99 -8.74 -4.80 -0.63
CA CYS A 99 -9.78 -5.35 0.24
C CYS A 99 -9.41 -5.33 1.73
N SER A 100 -8.13 -5.18 2.08
CA SER A 100 -7.68 -5.34 3.46
C SER A 100 -8.00 -4.16 4.37
N THR A 101 -7.79 -2.93 3.89
CA THR A 101 -8.02 -1.70 4.66
C THR A 101 -8.31 -0.52 3.75
N GLU A 102 -9.09 0.43 4.22
CA GLU A 102 -9.42 1.66 3.49
C GLU A 102 -8.17 2.53 3.22
N ASN A 103 -7.16 2.45 4.10
CA ASN A 103 -5.89 3.16 3.95
C ASN A 103 -4.71 2.27 4.38
N THR A 104 -4.28 1.39 3.51
CA THR A 104 -3.19 0.42 3.76
C THR A 104 -1.84 1.07 4.10
N PRO A 105 -1.39 2.19 3.48
CA PRO A 105 -0.18 2.88 3.90
C PRO A 105 -0.23 3.39 5.35
N ALA A 106 -1.36 3.94 5.78
CA ALA A 106 -1.53 4.40 7.16
C ALA A 106 -1.52 3.23 8.15
N ALA A 107 -2.14 2.10 7.79
CA ALA A 107 -2.09 0.88 8.58
C ALA A 107 -0.66 0.34 8.70
N LEU A 108 0.11 0.33 7.61
CA LEU A 108 1.52 -0.08 7.60
C LEU A 108 2.38 0.81 8.50
N SER A 109 2.19 2.14 8.45
CA SER A 109 2.93 3.07 9.33
C SER A 109 2.60 2.83 10.80
N SER A 110 1.34 2.63 11.16
CA SER A 110 0.89 2.35 12.53
C SER A 110 1.43 1.01 13.05
N LEU A 111 1.41 -0.02 12.22
CA LEU A 111 1.99 -1.32 12.53
C LEU A 111 3.49 -1.22 12.78
N THR A 112 4.21 -0.53 11.90
CA THR A 112 5.66 -0.35 12.03
C THR A 112 6.01 0.45 13.28
N LEU A 113 5.26 1.51 13.57
CA LEU A 113 5.44 2.29 14.80
C LEU A 113 5.23 1.45 16.06
N THR A 114 4.18 0.62 16.07
CA THR A 114 3.90 -0.29 17.17
C THR A 114 5.03 -1.32 17.34
N ALA A 115 5.53 -1.88 16.24
CA ALA A 115 6.65 -2.80 16.27
C ALA A 115 7.93 -2.14 16.82
N PHE A 116 8.24 -0.91 16.40
CA PHE A 116 9.37 -0.15 16.96
C PHE A 116 9.18 0.11 18.46
N ARG A 117 8.01 0.55 18.89
CA ARG A 117 7.73 0.78 20.32
C ARG A 117 7.92 -0.48 21.17
N ASN A 118 7.43 -1.62 20.68
CA ASN A 118 7.58 -2.90 21.38
C ASN A 118 9.05 -3.32 21.52
N VAL A 119 9.84 -3.14 20.46
CA VAL A 119 11.27 -3.52 20.50
C VAL A 119 12.07 -2.54 21.38
N ILE A 120 11.81 -1.23 21.25
CA ILE A 120 12.52 -0.20 22.02
C ILE A 120 12.17 -0.27 23.51
N SER A 121 10.92 -0.59 23.87
CA SER A 121 10.53 -0.74 25.29
C SER A 121 11.18 -1.93 26.00
N ALA A 122 11.76 -2.87 25.26
CA ALA A 122 12.45 -4.02 25.82
C ALA A 122 13.97 -3.80 26.04
N VAL A 123 14.52 -2.67 25.56
CA VAL A 123 15.96 -2.37 25.62
C VAL A 123 16.21 -1.04 26.31
N SER A 124 17.43 -0.84 26.88
CA SER A 124 17.84 0.45 27.43
C SER A 124 18.05 1.48 26.32
N ALA A 125 17.90 2.77 26.63
CA ALA A 125 18.09 3.85 25.66
C ALA A 125 19.50 3.82 25.03
N GLY A 126 20.53 3.53 25.85
CA GLY A 126 21.92 3.43 25.38
C GLY A 126 22.17 2.25 24.45
N ASP A 127 21.50 1.12 24.70
CA ASP A 127 21.61 -0.07 23.86
C ASP A 127 20.79 0.08 22.58
N ALA A 128 19.65 0.76 22.64
CA ALA A 128 18.83 1.07 21.46
C ALA A 128 19.63 1.86 20.42
N VAL A 129 20.40 2.87 20.85
CA VAL A 129 21.23 3.68 19.96
C VAL A 129 22.39 2.86 19.36
N LYS A 130 22.97 1.91 20.12
CA LYS A 130 24.07 1.08 19.65
C LYS A 130 23.66 -0.07 18.77
N SER A 131 22.44 -0.58 18.96
CA SER A 131 21.94 -1.81 18.32
C SER A 131 20.87 -1.53 17.24
N GLN A 132 20.95 -0.42 16.55
CA GLN A 132 19.96 0.00 15.54
C GLN A 132 19.72 -1.09 14.49
N ASP A 133 20.78 -1.71 13.96
CA ASP A 133 20.68 -2.80 12.98
C ASP A 133 19.87 -4.01 13.48
N THR A 134 19.98 -4.32 14.77
CA THR A 134 19.24 -5.44 15.39
C THR A 134 17.77 -5.08 15.55
N ILE A 135 17.47 -3.85 15.93
CA ILE A 135 16.13 -3.31 16.03
C ILE A 135 15.46 -3.31 14.67
N GLU A 136 16.13 -2.78 13.63
CA GLU A 136 15.64 -2.79 12.24
C GLU A 136 15.28 -4.19 11.76
N LYS A 137 16.16 -5.16 11.95
CA LYS A 137 15.92 -6.56 11.55
C LYS A 137 14.76 -7.20 12.29
N THR A 138 14.61 -6.91 13.58
CA THR A 138 13.53 -7.45 14.40
C THR A 138 12.18 -6.85 13.97
N VAL A 139 12.13 -5.54 13.79
CA VAL A 139 10.95 -4.84 13.30
C VAL A 139 10.60 -5.27 11.89
N PHE A 140 11.60 -5.40 11.00
CA PHE A 140 11.39 -5.87 9.64
C PHE A 140 10.71 -7.24 9.61
N ARG A 141 11.16 -8.21 10.41
CA ARG A 141 10.53 -9.55 10.46
C ARG A 141 9.07 -9.47 10.91
N ALA A 142 8.79 -8.70 11.96
CA ALA A 142 7.45 -8.57 12.51
C ALA A 142 6.50 -7.89 11.53
N VAL A 143 6.96 -6.81 10.88
CA VAL A 143 6.16 -6.04 9.94
C VAL A 143 5.96 -6.79 8.63
N SER A 144 6.99 -7.46 8.09
CA SER A 144 6.88 -8.23 6.83
C SER A 144 5.85 -9.34 6.94
N ALA A 145 5.85 -10.11 8.04
CA ALA A 145 4.87 -11.19 8.24
C ALA A 145 3.42 -10.70 8.26
N ALA A 146 3.17 -9.52 8.82
CA ALA A 146 1.83 -8.93 8.84
C ALA A 146 1.48 -8.25 7.50
N ALA A 147 2.45 -7.59 6.85
CA ALA A 147 2.25 -6.89 5.58
C ALA A 147 1.89 -7.83 4.43
N GLU A 148 2.38 -9.08 4.44
CA GLU A 148 2.02 -10.12 3.46
C GLU A 148 0.52 -10.40 3.43
N GLN A 149 -0.16 -10.32 4.57
CA GLN A 149 -1.61 -10.50 4.65
C GLN A 149 -2.37 -9.40 3.89
N TRP A 150 -1.77 -8.22 3.77
CA TRP A 150 -2.32 -7.08 3.01
C TRP A 150 -1.84 -7.03 1.56
N GLY A 151 -1.13 -8.06 1.09
CA GLY A 151 -0.58 -8.11 -0.26
C GLY A 151 0.58 -7.14 -0.48
N LEU A 152 1.28 -6.77 0.58
CA LEU A 152 2.47 -5.93 0.55
C LEU A 152 3.73 -6.76 0.73
N ASN A 153 4.77 -6.42 -0.03
CA ASN A 153 6.13 -6.89 0.20
C ASN A 153 6.97 -5.72 0.74
N VAL A 154 7.37 -5.82 1.99
CA VAL A 154 8.29 -4.86 2.60
C VAL A 154 9.71 -5.27 2.22
N SER A 155 10.42 -4.40 1.51
CA SER A 155 11.78 -4.64 1.05
C SER A 155 12.82 -4.21 2.08
N GLU A 156 12.55 -3.10 2.77
CA GLU A 156 13.50 -2.51 3.72
C GLU A 156 12.78 -1.64 4.74
N ILE A 157 13.23 -1.71 5.99
CA ILE A 157 12.86 -0.73 7.03
C ILE A 157 14.16 -0.19 7.58
N LYS A 158 14.38 1.12 7.48
CA LYS A 158 15.60 1.78 7.90
C LYS A 158 15.29 2.89 8.89
N LEU A 159 15.96 2.86 10.04
CA LEU A 159 15.97 3.97 10.99
C LEU A 159 16.79 5.12 10.40
N THR A 160 16.15 6.28 10.26
CA THR A 160 16.82 7.49 9.77
C THR A 160 17.36 8.31 10.93
N GLU A 161 16.63 8.33 12.04
CA GLU A 161 17.01 9.07 13.23
C GLU A 161 16.53 8.33 14.49
N LEU A 162 17.39 8.22 15.48
CA LEU A 162 17.03 7.79 16.85
C LEU A 162 17.77 8.69 17.82
N SER A 163 17.03 9.59 18.46
CA SER A 163 17.58 10.60 19.36
C SER A 163 16.79 10.67 20.67
N LEU A 164 17.47 11.07 21.73
CA LEU A 164 16.87 11.37 23.04
C LEU A 164 16.05 12.66 22.92
N ILE A 165 14.89 12.70 23.58
CA ILE A 165 14.05 13.89 23.68
C ILE A 165 14.39 14.63 24.99
#